data_8272b4d2a7b5034030dc838eb8198d18
#
_entry.id   8272b4d2a7b5034030dc838eb8198d18
#
_cell.length_a   1.000
_cell.length_b   1.000
_cell.length_c   1.000
_cell.angle_alpha   90.00
_cell.angle_beta   90.00
_cell.angle_gamma   90.00
#
_symmetry.space_group_name_H-M   'P 1'
#
loop_
_entity.id
_entity.type
_entity.pdbx_description
1 polymer ?
#
loop_
_entity_poly.entity_id
_entity_poly.type
_entity_poly.pdbx_seq_one_letter_code
_entity_poly.pdbx_strand_id
1 'polypeptide(L)'
;MNLKAVILNCNQYEDSDELVYMVFAIKLNDKFESHSEAIVLRLTFEEMEMNLKDIQNSKCPGFEYFLEMNLIQDLYEDIRLLEEYKSDDEKVKRIIYYAEFDS
;
A
#
# COMPACT_ATOMS: atom_id res chain seq x y z
N MET A 1 -12.12 -2.94 -2.26
CA MET A 1 -11.04 -3.78 -2.80
C MET A 1 -10.11 -4.16 -1.66
N ASN A 2 -9.31 -5.20 -1.83
CA ASN A 2 -8.41 -5.64 -0.77
C ASN A 2 -6.95 -5.37 -1.11
N LEU A 3 -6.05 -5.55 -0.13
CA LEU A 3 -4.61 -5.30 -0.32
C LEU A 3 -4.03 -6.13 -1.45
N LYS A 4 -4.42 -7.40 -1.58
CA LYS A 4 -3.94 -8.25 -2.66
C LYS A 4 -4.24 -7.63 -4.02
N ALA A 5 -5.48 -7.17 -4.23
CA ALA A 5 -5.87 -6.55 -5.49
C ALA A 5 -5.09 -5.26 -5.75
N VAL A 6 -4.90 -4.43 -4.73
CA VAL A 6 -4.14 -3.18 -4.86
C VAL A 6 -2.69 -3.48 -5.26
N ILE A 7 -2.05 -4.42 -4.58
CA ILE A 7 -0.65 -4.75 -4.83
C ILE A 7 -0.47 -5.34 -6.23
N LEU A 8 -1.32 -6.29 -6.63
CA LEU A 8 -1.20 -6.94 -7.94
C LEU A 8 -1.49 -6.00 -9.10
N ASN A 9 -2.25 -4.93 -8.87
CA ASN A 9 -2.59 -3.94 -9.87
C ASN A 9 -1.89 -2.60 -9.65
N CYS A 10 -0.79 -2.58 -8.90
CA CYS A 10 -0.10 -1.34 -8.53
C CYS A 10 0.39 -0.54 -9.74
N ASN A 11 0.70 -1.20 -10.86
CA ASN A 11 1.20 -0.52 -12.06
C ASN A 11 0.14 0.28 -12.81
N GLN A 12 -1.13 0.22 -12.40
CA GLN A 12 -2.18 1.06 -12.96
C GLN A 12 -2.11 2.51 -12.47
N TYR A 13 -1.35 2.76 -11.42
CA TYR A 13 -1.28 4.08 -10.79
C TYR A 13 0.04 4.75 -11.15
N GLU A 14 -0.05 6.00 -11.62
CA GLU A 14 1.14 6.79 -11.94
C GLU A 14 1.09 8.09 -11.16
N ASP A 15 2.13 8.34 -10.35
CA ASP A 15 2.28 9.61 -9.65
C ASP A 15 2.50 10.72 -10.68
N SER A 16 1.96 11.89 -10.40
CA SER A 16 2.20 13.09 -11.21
C SER A 16 3.04 14.08 -10.40
N ASP A 17 3.41 15.20 -11.02
CA ASP A 17 4.18 16.23 -10.35
C ASP A 17 3.43 16.89 -9.18
N GLU A 18 2.10 16.74 -9.16
CA GLU A 18 1.25 17.38 -8.15
C GLU A 18 0.54 16.43 -7.21
N LEU A 19 0.50 15.13 -7.54
CA LEU A 19 -0.32 14.16 -6.83
C LEU A 19 0.45 12.88 -6.56
N VAL A 20 0.23 12.31 -5.37
CA VAL A 20 0.83 11.04 -4.94
C VAL A 20 -0.28 10.11 -4.49
N TYR A 21 -0.16 8.83 -4.82
CA TYR A 21 -1.07 7.80 -4.35
C TYR A 21 -0.52 7.15 -3.09
N MET A 22 -1.38 7.01 -2.09
CA MET A 22 -1.04 6.32 -0.84
C MET A 22 -2.08 5.27 -0.53
N VAL A 23 -1.64 4.14 -0.02
CA VAL A 23 -2.52 3.01 0.30
C VAL A 23 -2.74 2.94 1.80
N PHE A 24 -4.01 2.82 2.17
CA PHE A 24 -4.45 2.61 3.55
C PHE A 24 -5.28 1.34 3.60
N ALA A 25 -5.23 0.63 4.71
CA ALA A 25 -5.96 -0.63 4.84
C ALA A 25 -6.42 -0.84 6.29
N ILE A 26 -7.40 -1.72 6.44
CA ILE A 26 -7.92 -2.10 7.76
C ILE A 26 -7.11 -3.29 8.27
N LYS A 27 -6.50 -3.14 9.45
CA LYS A 27 -5.80 -4.25 10.08
C LYS A 27 -6.79 -5.25 10.66
N LEU A 28 -6.45 -6.52 10.51
CA LEU A 28 -7.20 -7.63 11.08
C LEU A 28 -6.33 -8.27 12.17
N ASN A 29 -6.81 -8.26 13.41
CA ASN A 29 -6.03 -8.73 14.57
C ASN A 29 -4.66 -8.05 14.66
N ASP A 30 -4.65 -6.74 14.49
CA ASP A 30 -3.45 -5.87 14.54
C ASP A 30 -2.43 -6.11 13.43
N LYS A 31 -2.84 -6.78 12.35
CA LYS A 31 -1.96 -7.06 11.21
C LYS A 31 -2.65 -6.77 9.89
N PHE A 32 -1.86 -6.37 8.91
CA PHE A 32 -2.34 -6.31 7.53
C PHE A 32 -2.37 -7.73 6.96
N GLU A 33 -3.45 -8.04 6.26
CA GLU A 33 -3.63 -9.33 5.59
C GLU A 33 -3.90 -9.10 4.10
N SER A 34 -3.68 -10.12 3.28
CA SER A 34 -3.92 -10.00 1.84
C SER A 34 -5.38 -9.65 1.54
N HIS A 35 -6.30 -10.08 2.38
CA HIS A 35 -7.73 -9.80 2.23
C HIS A 35 -8.22 -8.58 3.03
N SER A 36 -7.30 -7.84 3.67
CA SER A 36 -7.65 -6.59 4.35
C SER A 36 -8.30 -5.61 3.38
N GLU A 37 -9.40 -4.99 3.82
CA GLU A 37 -10.03 -3.93 3.02
C GLU A 37 -9.04 -2.80 2.83
N ALA A 38 -8.89 -2.32 1.61
CA ALA A 38 -7.90 -1.31 1.27
C ALA A 38 -8.52 -0.18 0.46
N ILE A 39 -7.93 0.99 0.59
CA ILE A 39 -8.31 2.17 -0.17
C ILE A 39 -7.05 2.86 -0.67
N VAL A 40 -7.10 3.38 -1.89
CA VAL A 40 -6.03 4.17 -2.49
C VAL A 40 -6.46 5.63 -2.49
N LEU A 41 -5.72 6.47 -1.78
CA LEU A 41 -5.98 7.90 -1.74
C LEU A 41 -5.00 8.64 -2.65
N ARG A 42 -5.54 9.58 -3.40
CA ARG A 42 -4.76 10.48 -4.25
C ARG A 42 -4.63 11.80 -3.52
N LEU A 43 -3.42 12.13 -3.10
CA LEU A 43 -3.14 13.28 -2.24
C LEU A 43 -2.27 14.30 -2.94
N THR A 44 -2.55 15.59 -2.70
CA THR A 44 -1.67 16.67 -3.12
C THR A 44 -0.46 16.74 -2.17
N PHE A 45 0.60 17.42 -2.58
CA PHE A 45 1.76 17.61 -1.72
C PHE A 45 1.40 18.39 -0.45
N GLU A 46 0.45 19.32 -0.54
CA GLU A 46 -0.03 20.05 0.64
C GLU A 46 -0.71 19.11 1.62
N GLU A 47 -1.53 18.19 1.13
CA GLU A 47 -2.20 17.19 1.97
C GLU A 47 -1.20 16.25 2.61
N MET A 48 -0.10 15.94 1.94
CA MET A 48 0.94 15.07 2.46
C MET A 48 1.77 15.71 3.57
N GLU A 49 1.70 17.03 3.72
CA GLU A 49 2.34 17.72 4.84
C GLU A 49 1.62 17.47 6.17
N MET A 50 0.35 17.03 6.12
CA MET A 50 -0.37 16.59 7.30
C MET A 50 0.25 15.30 7.82
N ASN A 51 0.18 15.08 9.13
CA ASN A 51 0.65 13.80 9.64
C ASN A 51 -0.31 12.69 9.22
N LEU A 52 0.19 11.44 9.17
CA LEU A 52 -0.57 10.30 8.67
C LEU A 52 -1.85 10.05 9.48
N LYS A 53 -1.80 10.28 10.78
CA LYS A 53 -2.95 10.06 11.65
C LYS A 53 -4.10 11.03 11.31
N ASP A 54 -3.77 12.29 11.02
CA ASP A 54 -4.77 13.28 10.62
C ASP A 54 -5.38 12.94 9.27
N ILE A 55 -4.57 12.49 8.33
CA ILE A 55 -5.05 12.03 7.02
C ILE A 55 -6.01 10.85 7.20
N GLN A 56 -5.64 9.87 8.01
CA GLN A 56 -6.49 8.71 8.29
C GLN A 56 -7.84 9.12 8.88
N ASN A 57 -7.82 9.99 9.88
CA ASN A 57 -9.04 10.40 10.57
C ASN A 57 -9.97 11.25 9.72
N SER A 58 -9.42 12.06 8.81
CA SER A 58 -10.23 12.95 8.00
C SER A 58 -10.71 12.33 6.68
N LYS A 59 -9.91 11.44 6.07
CA LYS A 59 -10.19 10.90 4.74
C LYS A 59 -10.63 9.44 4.72
N CYS A 60 -10.14 8.64 5.65
CA CYS A 60 -10.46 7.21 5.70
C CYS A 60 -10.47 6.70 7.14
N PRO A 61 -11.44 7.14 7.97
CA PRO A 61 -11.51 6.68 9.36
C PRO A 61 -11.58 5.16 9.44
N GLY A 62 -10.80 4.59 10.36
CA GLY A 62 -10.74 3.13 10.53
C GLY A 62 -9.71 2.44 9.64
N PHE A 63 -9.15 3.12 8.66
CA PHE A 63 -8.04 2.62 7.84
C PHE A 63 -6.73 3.14 8.41
N GLU A 64 -5.67 2.37 8.24
CA GLU A 64 -4.33 2.76 8.67
C GLU A 64 -3.39 2.79 7.48
N TYR A 65 -2.37 3.64 7.55
CA TYR A 65 -1.37 3.76 6.50
C TYR A 65 -0.69 2.41 6.25
N PHE A 66 -0.64 2.01 4.98
CA PHE A 66 0.07 0.81 4.56
C PHE A 66 1.41 1.19 3.91
N LEU A 67 1.39 1.71 2.70
CA LEU A 67 2.59 2.16 1.97
C LEU A 67 2.17 3.18 0.91
N GLU A 68 3.13 3.98 0.46
CA GLU A 68 2.95 4.80 -0.73
C GLU A 68 2.94 3.89 -1.97
N MET A 69 2.16 4.26 -2.97
CA MET A 69 2.01 3.43 -4.17
C MET A 69 3.32 3.23 -4.91
N ASN A 70 4.15 4.27 -5.03
CA ASN A 70 5.42 4.16 -5.73
C ASN A 70 6.35 3.15 -5.03
N LEU A 71 6.31 3.08 -3.71
CA LEU A 71 7.10 2.11 -2.97
C LEU A 71 6.61 0.68 -3.21
N ILE A 72 5.29 0.50 -3.27
CA ILE A 72 4.71 -0.81 -3.62
C ILE A 72 5.16 -1.23 -5.02
N GLN A 73 5.14 -0.30 -5.97
CA GLN A 73 5.57 -0.56 -7.35
C GLN A 73 7.03 -1.00 -7.41
N ASP A 74 7.91 -0.31 -6.68
CA ASP A 74 9.33 -0.65 -6.63
C ASP A 74 9.55 -2.03 -6.01
N LEU A 75 8.90 -2.31 -4.91
CA LEU A 75 9.00 -3.61 -4.23
C LEU A 75 8.47 -4.74 -5.10
N TYR A 76 7.33 -4.52 -5.76
CA TYR A 76 6.73 -5.51 -6.64
C TYR A 76 7.64 -5.81 -7.83
N GLU A 77 8.24 -4.79 -8.43
CA GLU A 77 9.14 -4.95 -9.57
C GLU A 77 10.37 -5.79 -9.19
N ASP A 78 10.93 -5.54 -8.00
CA ASP A 78 12.08 -6.30 -7.51
C ASP A 78 11.69 -7.76 -7.22
N ILE A 79 10.57 -7.98 -6.59
CA ILE A 79 10.14 -9.32 -6.14
C ILE A 79 9.73 -10.21 -7.31
N ARG A 80 9.05 -9.65 -8.32
CA ARG A 80 8.53 -10.46 -9.44
C ARG A 80 9.62 -11.14 -10.26
N LEU A 81 10.85 -10.64 -10.16
CA LEU A 81 12.00 -11.20 -10.85
C LEU A 81 12.71 -12.29 -10.04
N LEU A 82 12.31 -12.47 -8.77
CA LEU A 82 12.95 -13.46 -7.90
C LEU A 82 12.19 -14.78 -7.95
N GLU A 83 12.93 -15.86 -8.19
CA GLU A 83 12.36 -17.21 -8.25
C GLU A 83 11.77 -17.66 -6.91
N GLU A 84 12.19 -17.06 -5.81
CA GLU A 84 11.71 -17.38 -4.48
C GLU A 84 10.23 -17.07 -4.28
N TYR A 85 9.69 -16.10 -5.03
CA TYR A 85 8.31 -15.64 -4.91
C TYR A 85 7.56 -15.96 -6.20
N LYS A 86 7.17 -17.22 -6.36
CA LYS A 86 6.57 -17.69 -7.60
C LYS A 86 5.08 -17.38 -7.74
N SER A 87 4.35 -17.40 -6.64
CA SER A 87 2.92 -17.13 -6.67
C SER A 87 2.61 -15.67 -6.33
N ASP A 88 1.45 -15.21 -6.76
CA ASP A 88 0.99 -13.87 -6.41
C ASP A 88 0.83 -13.72 -4.89
N ASP A 89 0.34 -14.77 -4.22
CA ASP A 89 0.18 -14.75 -2.77
C ASP A 89 1.52 -14.58 -2.05
N GLU A 90 2.57 -15.22 -2.52
CA GLU A 90 3.91 -15.08 -1.92
C GLU A 90 4.45 -13.67 -2.10
N LYS A 91 4.25 -13.07 -3.28
CA LYS A 91 4.66 -11.69 -3.55
C LYS A 91 3.91 -10.70 -2.67
N VAL A 92 2.60 -10.87 -2.55
CA VAL A 92 1.76 -10.02 -1.70
C VAL A 92 2.18 -10.12 -0.24
N LYS A 93 2.41 -11.32 0.26
CA LYS A 93 2.85 -11.54 1.63
C LYS A 93 4.19 -10.87 1.92
N ARG A 94 5.11 -10.91 0.95
CA ARG A 94 6.43 -10.27 1.13
C ARG A 94 6.31 -8.75 1.25
N ILE A 95 5.45 -8.15 0.44
CA ILE A 95 5.23 -6.71 0.49
C ILE A 95 4.54 -6.32 1.79
N ILE A 96 3.57 -7.10 2.25
CA ILE A 96 2.92 -6.88 3.54
C ILE A 96 3.95 -6.99 4.68
N TYR A 97 4.83 -7.97 4.60
CA TYR A 97 5.90 -8.14 5.59
C TYR A 97 6.79 -6.89 5.65
N TYR A 98 7.16 -6.35 4.49
CA TYR A 98 7.93 -5.12 4.44
C TYR A 98 7.20 -3.96 5.15
N ALA A 99 5.91 -3.81 4.87
CA ALA A 99 5.11 -2.74 5.48
C ALA A 99 5.03 -2.88 7.00
N GLU A 100 4.97 -4.11 7.51
CA GLU A 100 4.87 -4.38 8.95
C GLU A 100 6.20 -4.19 9.67
N PHE A 101 7.30 -4.55 9.03
CA PHE A 101 8.61 -4.64 9.69
C PHE A 101 9.68 -3.75 9.09
N ASP A 102 9.35 -3.01 8.06
CA ASP A 102 10.23 -2.05 7.38
C ASP A 102 11.54 -2.70 6.88
N SER A 103 11.43 -3.92 6.37
CA SER A 103 12.62 -4.66 5.92
C SER A 103 12.36 -5.63 4.75
#